data_d1250d8bf9582b08084d38bee739f1fb
#
_entry.id   d1250d8bf9582b08084d38bee739f1fb
#
_cell.length_a   1.000
_cell.length_b   1.000
_cell.length_c   1.000
_cell.angle_alpha   90.00
_cell.angle_beta   90.00
_cell.angle_gamma   90.00
#
_symmetry.space_group_name_H-M   'P 1'
#
loop_
_entity.id
_entity.type
_entity.pdbx_description
1 polymer ?
#
loop_
_entity_poly.entity_id
_entity_poly.type
_entity_poly.pdbx_seq_one_letter_code
_entity_poly.pdbx_strand_id
1 'polypeptide(L)'
;MAKEIKFGEDARKSLLNGVNKLADTVKVTLGPKGRNVVLDKGFGSPLITNDGVTIAKEIELDDAFENMGAKLVKEVSTKTNDVAGDGTTTATVLAQAMVKEGVKNVAAGGDPMAIKRGMDKATAKACLLYTSPSPRD
;
A
#
# COMPACT_ATOMS: atom_id res chain seq x y z
N MET A 1 14.27 -0.76 25.00
CA MET A 1 13.42 -1.78 24.36
C MET A 1 14.25 -2.76 23.56
N ALA A 2 14.02 -4.05 23.75
CA ALA A 2 14.67 -5.06 22.92
C ALA A 2 14.19 -4.94 21.48
N LYS A 3 15.11 -5.12 20.53
CA LYS A 3 14.75 -5.16 19.10
C LYS A 3 14.27 -6.56 18.76
N GLU A 4 13.16 -6.63 18.07
CA GLU A 4 12.64 -7.88 17.54
C GLU A 4 13.24 -8.14 16.17
N ILE A 5 13.71 -9.37 15.95
CA ILE A 5 14.35 -9.77 14.68
C ILE A 5 13.61 -10.99 14.12
N LYS A 6 13.22 -10.89 12.85
CA LYS A 6 12.66 -12.00 12.08
C LYS A 6 13.45 -12.16 10.79
N PHE A 7 13.52 -13.37 10.28
CA PHE A 7 14.28 -13.70 9.09
C PHE A 7 13.41 -14.30 7.99
N GLY A 8 13.83 -14.07 6.76
CA GLY A 8 13.34 -14.79 5.59
C GLY A 8 11.83 -14.72 5.41
N GLU A 9 11.24 -15.90 5.30
CA GLU A 9 9.81 -16.05 4.99
C GLU A 9 8.89 -15.49 6.07
N ASP A 10 9.25 -15.66 7.34
CA ASP A 10 8.45 -15.13 8.45
C ASP A 10 8.37 -13.61 8.43
N ALA A 11 9.49 -12.94 8.15
CA ALA A 11 9.54 -11.50 8.03
C ALA A 11 8.69 -11.02 6.85
N ARG A 12 8.83 -11.64 5.68
CA ARG A 12 8.03 -11.31 4.49
C ARG A 12 6.54 -11.50 4.74
N LYS A 13 6.17 -12.59 5.39
CA LYS A 13 4.77 -12.89 5.71
C LYS A 13 4.17 -11.83 6.64
N SER A 14 4.90 -11.44 7.67
CA SER A 14 4.43 -10.41 8.62
C SER A 14 4.28 -9.04 7.93
N LEU A 15 5.25 -8.66 7.10
CA LEU A 15 5.18 -7.42 6.32
C LEU A 15 3.97 -7.43 5.39
N LEU A 16 3.74 -8.53 4.67
CA LEU A 16 2.61 -8.66 3.77
C LEU A 16 1.27 -8.61 4.51
N ASN A 17 1.18 -9.22 5.68
CA ASN A 17 -0.01 -9.13 6.52
C ASN A 17 -0.33 -7.69 6.88
N GLY A 18 0.68 -6.91 7.24
CA GLY A 18 0.52 -5.48 7.53
C GLY A 18 0.06 -4.67 6.34
N VAL A 19 0.67 -4.92 5.19
CA VAL A 19 0.27 -4.29 3.92
C VAL A 19 -1.20 -4.60 3.61
N ASN A 20 -1.59 -5.87 3.74
CA ASN A 20 -2.96 -6.31 3.47
C ASN A 20 -3.97 -5.68 4.45
N LYS A 21 -3.67 -5.66 5.74
CA LYS A 21 -4.57 -5.07 6.74
C LYS A 21 -4.87 -3.61 6.43
N LEU A 22 -3.86 -2.83 6.11
CA LEU A 22 -4.05 -1.43 5.76
C LEU A 22 -4.77 -1.26 4.43
N ALA A 23 -4.27 -1.93 3.40
CA ALA A 23 -4.81 -1.79 2.05
C ALA A 23 -6.26 -2.29 1.95
N ASP A 24 -6.59 -3.40 2.60
CA ASP A 24 -7.96 -3.92 2.61
C ASP A 24 -8.93 -2.96 3.30
N THR A 25 -8.47 -2.28 4.35
CA THR A 25 -9.28 -1.25 5.03
C THR A 25 -9.54 -0.07 4.12
N VAL A 26 -8.52 0.40 3.41
CA VAL A 26 -8.63 1.53 2.49
C VAL A 26 -9.46 1.15 1.25
N LYS A 27 -9.30 -0.08 0.78
CA LYS A 27 -9.96 -0.59 -0.45
C LYS A 27 -11.49 -0.49 -0.41
N VAL A 28 -12.11 -0.63 0.76
CA VAL A 28 -13.57 -0.57 0.88
C VAL A 28 -14.15 0.80 0.52
N THR A 29 -13.32 1.83 0.47
CA THR A 29 -13.74 3.19 0.09
C THR A 29 -13.66 3.44 -1.42
N LEU A 30 -13.13 2.49 -2.20
CA LEU A 30 -12.87 2.68 -3.62
C LEU A 30 -14.13 2.52 -4.47
N GLY A 31 -14.27 3.43 -5.43
CA GLY A 31 -15.29 3.34 -6.49
C GLY A 31 -16.69 3.80 -6.08
N PRO A 32 -17.67 3.66 -7.01
CA PRO A 32 -19.05 4.14 -6.79
C PRO A 32 -19.77 3.46 -5.64
N LYS A 33 -19.37 2.24 -5.29
CA LYS A 33 -19.92 1.49 -4.15
C LYS A 33 -19.04 1.61 -2.93
N GLY A 34 -18.10 2.55 -2.93
CA GLY A 34 -17.22 2.79 -1.80
C GLY A 34 -17.97 3.12 -0.52
N ARG A 35 -17.47 2.63 0.60
CA ARG A 35 -18.08 2.80 1.92
C ARG A 35 -17.19 3.64 2.82
N ASN A 36 -17.81 4.25 3.83
CA ASN A 36 -17.06 4.89 4.90
C ASN A 36 -16.46 3.85 5.83
N VAL A 37 -15.32 4.19 6.40
CA VAL A 37 -14.64 3.40 7.43
C VAL A 37 -14.83 4.10 8.77
N VAL A 38 -15.14 3.32 9.80
CA VAL A 38 -15.23 3.80 11.18
C VAL A 38 -13.96 3.37 11.91
N LEU A 39 -13.21 4.35 12.41
CA LEU A 39 -11.96 4.11 13.14
C LEU A 39 -12.16 4.46 14.61
N ASP A 40 -11.90 3.49 15.48
CA ASP A 40 -11.89 3.70 16.92
C ASP A 40 -10.52 4.24 17.34
N LYS A 41 -10.51 5.42 17.92
CA LYS A 41 -9.28 6.08 18.36
C LYS A 41 -8.91 5.76 19.82
N GLY A 42 -9.67 4.90 20.47
CA GLY A 42 -9.43 4.56 21.87
C GLY A 42 -9.97 5.58 22.87
N PHE A 43 -10.05 6.84 22.50
CA PHE A 43 -10.73 7.85 23.30
C PHE A 43 -11.32 8.91 22.36
N GLY A 44 -12.39 9.56 22.82
CA GLY A 44 -13.11 10.53 22.01
C GLY A 44 -14.09 9.85 21.04
N SER A 45 -14.61 10.63 20.10
CA SER A 45 -15.54 10.13 19.09
C SER A 45 -14.83 9.30 18.02
N PRO A 46 -15.44 8.21 17.54
CA PRO A 46 -14.91 7.48 16.40
C PRO A 46 -14.78 8.39 15.17
N LEU A 47 -13.74 8.16 14.37
CA LEU A 47 -13.57 8.85 13.11
C LEU A 47 -14.28 8.07 12.01
N ILE A 48 -15.17 8.73 11.28
CA ILE A 48 -15.88 8.17 10.13
C ILE A 48 -15.36 8.89 8.89
N THR A 49 -14.78 8.15 7.95
CA THR A 49 -14.18 8.74 6.76
C THR A 49 -14.15 7.76 5.60
N ASN A 50 -14.10 8.31 4.39
CA ASN A 50 -13.83 7.55 3.17
C ASN A 50 -12.54 8.02 2.48
N ASP A 51 -11.78 8.90 3.13
CA ASP A 51 -10.53 9.39 2.59
C ASP A 51 -9.39 8.41 2.89
N GLY A 52 -8.80 7.86 1.83
CA GLY A 52 -7.76 6.85 1.94
C GLY A 52 -6.53 7.30 2.71
N VAL A 53 -6.08 8.53 2.52
CA VAL A 53 -4.91 9.04 3.23
C VAL A 53 -5.19 9.23 4.72
N THR A 54 -6.38 9.69 5.08
CA THR A 54 -6.80 9.84 6.47
C THR A 54 -6.86 8.48 7.17
N ILE A 55 -7.47 7.49 6.52
CA ILE A 55 -7.53 6.11 7.03
C ILE A 55 -6.11 5.57 7.24
N ALA A 56 -5.25 5.74 6.24
CA ALA A 56 -3.88 5.24 6.32
C ALA A 56 -3.11 5.83 7.49
N LYS A 57 -3.26 7.13 7.75
CA LYS A 57 -2.56 7.81 8.85
C LYS A 57 -2.99 7.35 10.23
N GLU A 58 -4.25 6.92 10.38
CA GLU A 58 -4.82 6.54 11.68
C GLU A 58 -4.59 5.07 12.05
N ILE A 59 -4.26 4.21 11.09
CA ILE A 59 -4.08 2.78 11.36
C ILE A 59 -2.70 2.52 11.96
N GLU A 60 -2.68 1.87 13.12
CA GLU A 60 -1.50 1.32 13.74
C GLU A 60 -1.78 -0.13 14.12
N LEU A 61 -0.80 -1.00 13.95
CA LEU A 61 -0.91 -2.43 14.24
C LEU A 61 -0.04 -2.78 15.44
N ASP A 62 -0.52 -3.72 16.25
CA ASP A 62 0.18 -4.14 17.47
C ASP A 62 1.49 -4.88 17.18
N ASP A 63 1.50 -5.74 16.15
CA ASP A 63 2.70 -6.45 15.75
C ASP A 63 3.67 -5.50 15.05
N ALA A 64 4.92 -5.45 15.52
CA ALA A 64 5.93 -4.52 15.01
C ALA A 64 6.23 -4.73 13.52
N PHE A 65 6.31 -5.96 13.05
CA PHE A 65 6.59 -6.27 11.65
C PHE A 65 5.40 -6.01 10.74
N GLU A 66 4.19 -6.32 11.21
CA GLU A 66 2.98 -5.94 10.48
C GLU A 66 2.85 -4.42 10.40
N ASN A 67 3.16 -3.72 11.47
CA ASN A 67 3.13 -2.25 11.47
C ASN A 67 4.17 -1.65 10.51
N MET A 68 5.32 -2.27 10.34
CA MET A 68 6.29 -1.86 9.32
C MET A 68 5.71 -1.97 7.91
N GLY A 69 5.01 -3.06 7.60
CA GLY A 69 4.30 -3.21 6.33
C GLY A 69 3.22 -2.14 6.14
N ALA A 70 2.44 -1.87 7.18
CA ALA A 70 1.45 -0.80 7.16
C ALA A 70 2.09 0.58 6.92
N LYS A 71 3.24 0.85 7.54
CA LYS A 71 3.98 2.11 7.33
C LYS A 71 4.43 2.30 5.89
N LEU A 72 4.86 1.25 5.21
CA LEU A 72 5.23 1.32 3.80
C LEU A 72 4.05 1.78 2.94
N VAL A 73 2.87 1.24 3.20
CA VAL A 73 1.65 1.63 2.49
C VAL A 73 1.22 3.05 2.86
N LYS A 74 1.39 3.45 4.12
CA LYS A 74 1.15 4.84 4.54
C LYS A 74 2.01 5.83 3.74
N GLU A 75 3.28 5.48 3.51
CA GLU A 75 4.18 6.31 2.69
C GLU A 75 3.68 6.45 1.26
N VAL A 76 3.16 5.37 0.66
CA VAL A 76 2.57 5.41 -0.68
C VAL A 76 1.39 6.38 -0.72
N SER A 77 0.47 6.27 0.23
CA SER A 77 -0.69 7.17 0.32
C SER A 77 -0.27 8.63 0.51
N THR A 78 0.64 8.87 1.44
CA THR A 78 1.10 10.22 1.75
C THR A 78 1.80 10.85 0.55
N LYS A 79 2.70 10.13 -0.07
CA LYS A 79 3.46 10.63 -1.23
C LYS A 79 2.55 10.91 -2.42
N THR A 80 1.57 10.05 -2.65
CA THR A 80 0.58 10.27 -3.72
C THR A 80 -0.24 11.53 -3.45
N ASN A 81 -0.65 11.73 -2.21
CA ASN A 81 -1.39 12.93 -1.80
C ASN A 81 -0.54 14.20 -1.97
N ASP A 82 0.73 14.14 -1.59
CA ASP A 82 1.64 15.30 -1.68
C ASP A 82 1.92 15.69 -3.13
N VAL A 83 2.04 14.72 -4.03
CA VAL A 83 2.39 14.96 -5.44
C VAL A 83 1.16 15.28 -6.29
N ALA A 84 0.07 14.55 -6.09
CA ALA A 84 -1.11 14.60 -6.97
C ALA A 84 -2.37 15.15 -6.28
N GLY A 85 -2.45 15.09 -4.97
CA GLY A 85 -3.64 15.51 -4.22
C GLY A 85 -4.85 14.60 -4.39
N ASP A 86 -4.72 13.51 -5.14
CA ASP A 86 -5.80 12.59 -5.47
C ASP A 86 -5.23 11.21 -5.79
N GLY A 87 -6.10 10.21 -5.85
CA GLY A 87 -5.71 8.85 -6.24
C GLY A 87 -5.04 8.04 -5.13
N THR A 88 -5.14 8.46 -3.88
CA THR A 88 -4.48 7.79 -2.75
C THR A 88 -4.98 6.36 -2.54
N THR A 89 -6.27 6.12 -2.66
CA THR A 89 -6.86 4.78 -2.55
C THR A 89 -6.40 3.87 -3.68
N THR A 90 -6.42 4.36 -4.91
CA THR A 90 -5.95 3.62 -6.08
C THR A 90 -4.47 3.26 -5.94
N ALA A 91 -3.63 4.22 -5.54
CA ALA A 91 -2.20 3.99 -5.32
C ALA A 91 -1.96 2.92 -4.25
N THR A 92 -2.73 2.95 -3.16
CA THR A 92 -2.66 1.96 -2.08
C THR A 92 -3.01 0.56 -2.57
N VAL A 93 -4.07 0.42 -3.36
CA VAL A 93 -4.48 -0.86 -3.94
C VAL A 93 -3.43 -1.40 -4.91
N LEU A 94 -2.87 -0.53 -5.75
CA LEU A 94 -1.78 -0.91 -6.66
C LEU A 94 -0.54 -1.35 -5.90
N ALA A 95 -0.15 -0.63 -4.86
CA ALA A 95 0.98 -0.99 -4.01
C ALA A 95 0.78 -2.37 -3.37
N GLN A 96 -0.41 -2.66 -2.88
CA GLN A 96 -0.75 -3.98 -2.34
C GLN A 96 -0.55 -5.08 -3.39
N ALA A 97 -1.06 -4.89 -4.59
CA ALA A 97 -0.95 -5.86 -5.67
C ALA A 97 0.52 -6.11 -6.05
N MET A 98 1.30 -5.04 -6.15
CA MET A 98 2.72 -5.13 -6.48
C MET A 98 3.51 -5.86 -5.39
N VAL A 99 3.25 -5.56 -4.13
CA VAL A 99 3.92 -6.24 -2.99
C VAL A 99 3.54 -7.72 -2.95
N LYS A 100 2.26 -8.05 -3.11
CA LYS A 100 1.80 -9.45 -3.11
C LYS A 100 2.49 -10.26 -4.20
N GLU A 101 2.53 -9.76 -5.42
CA GLU A 101 3.19 -10.45 -6.54
C GLU A 101 4.71 -10.51 -6.35
N GLY A 102 5.31 -9.44 -5.87
CA GLY A 102 6.76 -9.40 -5.59
C GLY A 102 7.17 -10.41 -4.53
N VAL A 103 6.45 -10.46 -3.42
CA VAL A 103 6.72 -11.41 -2.33
C VAL A 103 6.55 -12.85 -2.81
N LYS A 104 5.51 -13.12 -3.59
CA LYS A 104 5.27 -14.43 -4.19
C LYS A 104 6.43 -14.88 -5.07
N ASN A 105 6.94 -13.99 -5.90
CA ASN A 105 8.08 -14.29 -6.79
C ASN A 105 9.37 -14.50 -6.00
N VAL A 106 9.63 -13.72 -4.97
CA VAL A 106 10.80 -13.91 -4.10
C VAL A 106 10.72 -15.24 -3.37
N ALA A 107 9.56 -15.61 -2.85
CA ALA A 107 9.34 -16.90 -2.19
C ALA A 107 9.58 -18.08 -3.13
N ALA A 108 9.31 -17.92 -4.42
CA ALA A 108 9.55 -18.93 -5.45
C ALA A 108 11.01 -18.95 -5.93
N GLY A 109 11.89 -18.15 -5.37
CA GLY A 109 13.31 -18.10 -5.72
C GLY A 109 13.73 -16.98 -6.66
N GLY A 110 12.83 -16.04 -6.96
CA GLY A 110 13.14 -14.87 -7.78
C GLY A 110 14.13 -13.92 -7.11
N ASP A 111 14.97 -13.27 -7.92
CA ASP A 111 15.91 -12.28 -7.42
C ASP A 111 15.17 -10.94 -7.15
N PRO A 112 15.16 -10.46 -5.90
CA PRO A 112 14.49 -9.20 -5.56
C PRO A 112 14.98 -8.00 -6.39
N MET A 113 16.27 -7.93 -6.69
CA MET A 113 16.82 -6.82 -7.47
C MET A 113 16.38 -6.86 -8.93
N ALA A 114 16.23 -8.06 -9.51
CA ALA A 114 15.70 -8.23 -10.85
C ALA A 114 14.23 -7.82 -10.91
N ILE A 115 13.45 -8.18 -9.90
CA ILE A 115 12.03 -7.78 -9.77
C ILE A 115 11.92 -6.27 -9.70
N LYS A 116 12.76 -5.62 -8.88
CA LYS A 116 12.80 -4.15 -8.78
C LYS A 116 13.09 -3.51 -10.13
N ARG A 117 14.07 -4.00 -10.86
CA ARG A 117 14.40 -3.49 -12.20
C ARG A 117 13.22 -3.64 -13.17
N GLY A 118 12.51 -4.76 -13.10
CA GLY A 118 11.30 -4.99 -13.89
C GLY A 118 10.18 -4.00 -13.55
N MET A 119 9.97 -3.74 -12.28
CA MET A 119 8.99 -2.73 -11.82
C MET A 119 9.34 -1.34 -12.33
N ASP A 120 10.61 -0.96 -12.26
CA ASP A 120 11.08 0.34 -12.75
C ASP A 120 10.84 0.48 -14.26
N LYS A 121 11.12 -0.55 -15.04
CA LYS A 121 10.85 -0.57 -16.48
C LYS A 121 9.37 -0.49 -16.80
N ALA A 122 8.53 -1.22 -16.06
CA ALA A 122 7.09 -1.21 -16.25
C ALA A 122 6.52 0.17 -15.93
N THR A 123 6.98 0.80 -14.86
CA THR A 123 6.57 2.16 -14.47
C THR A 123 6.93 3.18 -15.55
N ALA A 124 8.16 3.13 -16.06
CA ALA A 124 8.60 4.00 -17.14
C ALA A 124 7.75 3.83 -18.40
N LYS A 125 7.43 2.59 -18.75
CA LYS A 125 6.57 2.28 -19.91
C LYS A 125 5.15 2.80 -19.72
N ALA A 126 4.57 2.59 -18.54
CA ALA A 126 3.23 3.08 -18.21
C ALA A 126 3.15 4.61 -18.30
N CYS A 127 4.16 5.31 -17.76
CA CYS A 127 4.24 6.77 -17.84
C CYS A 127 4.34 7.25 -19.29
N LEU A 128 5.12 6.57 -20.12
CA LEU A 128 5.27 6.91 -21.52
C LEU A 128 3.94 6.76 -22.28
N LEU A 129 3.20 5.67 -22.01
CA LEU A 129 1.89 5.45 -22.63
C LEU A 129 0.85 6.48 -22.19
N TYR A 130 0.87 6.87 -20.91
CA TYR A 130 -0.03 7.88 -20.35
C TYR A 130 0.20 9.26 -20.99
N THR A 131 1.45 9.61 -21.24
CA THR A 131 1.82 10.92 -21.79
C THR A 131 1.79 10.98 -23.32
N SER A 132 1.60 9.85 -24.00
CA SER A 132 1.51 9.81 -25.47
C SER A 132 0.21 10.48 -25.94
N PRO A 133 0.25 11.22 -27.06
CA PRO A 133 -0.98 11.78 -27.64
C PRO A 133 -1.96 10.66 -27.99
N SER A 134 -3.25 10.89 -27.67
CA SER A 134 -4.29 9.98 -28.11
C SER A 134 -4.44 10.02 -29.63
N PRO A 135 -4.67 8.88 -30.30
CA PRO A 135 -4.92 8.87 -31.74
C PRO A 135 -6.14 9.68 -32.18
N ARG A 136 -7.00 10.08 -31.22
CA ARG A 136 -8.21 10.87 -31.50
C ARG A 136 -8.01 12.38 -31.33
N ASP A 137 -6.90 12.76 -30.82
CA ASP A 137 -6.59 14.17 -30.53
C ASP A 137 -5.90 14.86 -31.72
#